data_acc97ea077c6a69ebf9533de60545e4c
#
_entry.id   acc97ea077c6a69ebf9533de60545e4c
#
_cell.length_a   1.000
_cell.length_b   1.000
_cell.length_c   1.000
_cell.angle_alpha   90.00
_cell.angle_beta   90.00
_cell.angle_gamma   90.00
#
_symmetry.space_group_name_H-M   'P 1'
#
loop_
_entity.id
_entity.type
_entity.pdbx_description
1 polymer ?
#
loop_
_entity_poly.entity_id
_entity_poly.type
_entity_poly.pdbx_seq_one_letter_code
_entity_poly.pdbx_strand_id
1 'polypeptide(L)'
;MRVLVTGATGQVGCRLIRQLLASNYEVRAIVLADDPNKARLDGLDVEIIEGNLLDMSLCERAMDKVPYVIHTANLVGPLPGMSEMEFFNNNVMSTFNLVRTASKLTDRIQRFVYISSSSVYPNDSHEIATVYNPVDEMHPLRPEGAYAISKLTGEEIIRGYTRQTGLRTTMLRPSGICSGTAILGRWSVGFVSAILKAGQNSPRSSIYMKDGQELWHDLEMKALSREQPCAVVDRYKAPWVYQPVDARDVAHACVCAIESNSAPGEAFNVSAPDPIPFTQAAQIMSEVTGIPVLNWEVPVRWIYDLNNVKAKYGINYQPKWGIREMIDSALAVQRGESDGLT
;
A
#
# COMPACT_ATOMS: atom_id res chain seq x y z
N MET A 1 16.42 -20.71 4.06
CA MET A 1 15.26 -21.07 3.19
C MET A 1 15.08 -19.97 2.16
N ARG A 2 14.65 -20.32 0.94
CA ARG A 2 14.58 -19.38 -0.19
C ARG A 2 13.20 -18.73 -0.31
N VAL A 3 13.17 -17.43 -0.57
CA VAL A 3 11.94 -16.64 -0.81
C VAL A 3 12.00 -16.05 -2.21
N LEU A 4 10.96 -16.26 -3.00
CA LEU A 4 10.76 -15.56 -4.27
C LEU A 4 10.02 -14.24 -3.99
N VAL A 5 10.63 -13.13 -4.41
CA VAL A 5 10.03 -11.79 -4.33
C VAL A 5 9.80 -11.26 -5.74
N THR A 6 8.57 -10.89 -6.06
CA THR A 6 8.26 -10.14 -7.28
C THR A 6 8.04 -8.66 -6.93
N GLY A 7 8.25 -7.75 -7.88
CA GLY A 7 8.23 -6.31 -7.58
C GLY A 7 9.39 -5.89 -6.68
N ALA A 8 10.51 -6.59 -6.78
CA ALA A 8 11.70 -6.50 -5.95
C ALA A 8 12.30 -5.08 -5.86
N THR A 9 12.23 -4.31 -6.93
CA THR A 9 12.76 -2.95 -7.07
C THR A 9 11.78 -1.87 -6.62
N GLY A 10 10.53 -2.25 -6.31
CA GLY A 10 9.49 -1.35 -5.84
C GLY A 10 9.70 -0.88 -4.39
N GLN A 11 8.87 0.07 -3.95
CA GLN A 11 8.94 0.66 -2.60
C GLN A 11 8.93 -0.38 -1.46
N VAL A 12 8.08 -1.38 -1.56
CA VAL A 12 7.99 -2.47 -0.57
C VAL A 12 9.06 -3.52 -0.85
N GLY A 13 9.23 -3.93 -2.12
CA GLY A 13 10.08 -5.06 -2.49
C GLY A 13 11.54 -4.89 -2.09
N CYS A 14 12.15 -3.74 -2.35
CA CYS A 14 13.54 -3.50 -1.98
C CYS A 14 13.76 -3.51 -0.45
N ARG A 15 12.79 -3.07 0.33
CA ARG A 15 12.81 -3.10 1.80
C ARG A 15 12.59 -4.52 2.34
N LEU A 16 11.66 -5.24 1.72
CA LEU A 16 11.40 -6.64 2.03
C LEU A 16 12.65 -7.51 1.82
N ILE A 17 13.35 -7.33 0.70
CA ILE A 17 14.57 -8.08 0.41
C ILE A 17 15.61 -7.87 1.50
N ARG A 18 15.86 -6.62 1.92
CA ARG A 18 16.82 -6.34 3.01
C ARG A 18 16.43 -6.99 4.33
N GLN A 19 15.13 -6.96 4.68
CA GLN A 19 14.65 -7.62 5.91
C GLN A 19 14.77 -9.13 5.82
N LEU A 20 14.50 -9.74 4.66
CA LEU A 20 14.65 -11.18 4.44
C LEU A 20 16.13 -11.61 4.56
N LEU A 21 17.04 -10.86 3.93
CA LEU A 21 18.48 -11.12 4.04
C LEU A 21 18.97 -10.99 5.49
N ALA A 22 18.53 -9.93 6.21
CA ALA A 22 18.84 -9.75 7.64
C ALA A 22 18.27 -10.87 8.52
N SER A 23 17.22 -11.55 8.07
CA SER A 23 16.62 -12.73 8.72
C SER A 23 17.18 -14.07 8.20
N ASN A 24 18.30 -14.04 7.48
CA ASN A 24 18.99 -15.20 6.92
C ASN A 24 18.16 -16.02 5.92
N TYR A 25 17.26 -15.38 5.18
CA TYR A 25 16.64 -16.00 4.01
C TYR A 25 17.52 -15.81 2.78
N GLU A 26 17.56 -16.83 1.92
CA GLU A 26 18.03 -16.67 0.53
C GLU A 26 16.93 -15.99 -0.27
N VAL A 27 17.27 -15.01 -1.09
CA VAL A 27 16.27 -14.26 -1.86
C VAL A 27 16.48 -14.47 -3.35
N ARG A 28 15.40 -14.82 -4.04
CA ARG A 28 15.29 -14.78 -5.49
C ARG A 28 14.31 -13.68 -5.89
N ALA A 29 14.68 -12.83 -6.84
CA ALA A 29 13.89 -11.71 -7.30
C ALA A 29 13.56 -11.83 -8.79
N ILE A 30 12.31 -11.56 -9.17
CA ILE A 30 11.95 -11.31 -10.57
C ILE A 30 11.97 -9.81 -10.81
N VAL A 31 12.73 -9.39 -11.82
CA VAL A 31 12.92 -7.99 -12.21
C VAL A 31 12.74 -7.87 -13.73
N LEU A 32 12.10 -6.80 -14.19
CA LEU A 32 12.05 -6.51 -15.63
C LEU A 32 13.47 -6.18 -16.14
N ALA A 33 13.79 -6.61 -17.36
CA ALA A 33 15.14 -6.40 -17.93
C ALA A 33 15.50 -4.90 -18.01
N ASP A 34 14.51 -4.07 -18.30
CA ASP A 34 14.61 -2.60 -18.45
C ASP A 34 14.12 -1.82 -17.22
N ASP A 35 14.10 -2.45 -16.04
CA ASP A 35 13.61 -1.79 -14.81
C ASP A 35 14.55 -0.64 -14.40
N PRO A 36 14.08 0.62 -14.40
CA PRO A 36 14.89 1.79 -14.06
C PRO A 36 15.37 1.81 -12.60
N ASN A 37 14.75 0.99 -11.74
CA ASN A 37 15.07 0.91 -10.32
C ASN A 37 15.97 -0.28 -9.96
N LYS A 38 16.50 -0.99 -10.95
CA LYS A 38 17.30 -2.20 -10.74
C LYS A 38 18.50 -1.96 -9.81
N ALA A 39 19.11 -0.77 -9.88
CA ALA A 39 20.21 -0.36 -9.01
C ALA A 39 19.89 -0.39 -7.50
N ARG A 40 18.63 -0.41 -7.10
CA ARG A 40 18.24 -0.57 -5.68
C ARG A 40 18.62 -1.92 -5.09
N LEU A 41 18.94 -2.88 -5.93
CA LEU A 41 19.38 -4.23 -5.54
C LEU A 41 20.89 -4.41 -5.59
N ASP A 42 21.64 -3.41 -6.02
CA ASP A 42 23.09 -3.49 -6.12
C ASP A 42 23.74 -3.73 -4.75
N GLY A 43 24.72 -4.61 -4.71
CA GLY A 43 25.41 -5.00 -3.49
C GLY A 43 24.62 -5.92 -2.54
N LEU A 44 23.40 -6.32 -2.90
CA LEU A 44 22.63 -7.31 -2.13
C LEU A 44 22.87 -8.73 -2.66
N ASP A 45 22.93 -9.71 -1.76
CA ASP A 45 23.05 -11.14 -2.11
C ASP A 45 21.69 -11.69 -2.55
N VAL A 46 21.30 -11.37 -3.80
CA VAL A 46 20.00 -11.71 -4.39
C VAL A 46 20.19 -12.39 -5.74
N GLU A 47 19.58 -13.56 -5.91
CA GLU A 47 19.48 -14.21 -7.21
C GLU A 47 18.42 -13.47 -8.07
N ILE A 48 18.86 -12.79 -9.12
CA ILE A 48 17.98 -12.05 -10.03
C ILE A 48 17.62 -12.92 -11.24
N ILE A 49 16.30 -13.04 -11.50
CA ILE A 49 15.76 -13.60 -12.73
C ILE A 49 15.09 -12.44 -13.50
N GLU A 50 15.64 -12.15 -14.68
CA GLU A 50 15.05 -11.13 -15.55
C GLU A 50 13.87 -11.67 -16.36
N GLY A 51 12.76 -10.91 -16.40
CA GLY A 51 11.62 -11.20 -17.25
C GLY A 51 10.30 -10.65 -16.72
N ASN A 52 9.24 -10.92 -17.48
CA ASN A 52 7.89 -10.41 -17.23
C ASN A 52 7.00 -11.52 -16.65
N LEU A 53 6.24 -11.21 -15.61
CA LEU A 53 5.27 -12.13 -14.97
C LEU A 53 4.12 -12.56 -15.90
N LEU A 54 3.95 -11.91 -17.03
CA LEU A 54 3.02 -12.36 -18.07
C LEU A 54 3.53 -13.60 -18.79
N ASP A 55 4.83 -13.93 -18.68
CA ASP A 55 5.40 -15.19 -19.14
C ASP A 55 5.26 -16.27 -18.07
N MET A 56 4.38 -17.23 -18.31
CA MET A 56 4.14 -18.35 -17.40
C MET A 56 5.39 -19.24 -17.21
N SER A 57 6.18 -19.42 -18.27
CA SER A 57 7.40 -20.24 -18.21
C SER A 57 8.44 -19.61 -17.29
N LEU A 58 8.51 -18.29 -17.23
CA LEU A 58 9.31 -17.56 -16.26
C LEU A 58 8.85 -17.86 -14.82
N CYS A 59 7.55 -17.81 -14.57
CA CYS A 59 6.98 -18.10 -13.24
C CYS A 59 7.33 -19.53 -12.80
N GLU A 60 7.28 -20.51 -13.70
CA GLU A 60 7.64 -21.89 -13.42
C GLU A 60 9.13 -22.03 -13.06
N ARG A 61 10.03 -21.43 -13.84
CA ARG A 61 11.48 -21.44 -13.54
C ARG A 61 11.80 -20.71 -12.23
N ALA A 62 11.14 -19.59 -11.98
CA ALA A 62 11.40 -18.79 -10.78
C ALA A 62 10.98 -19.50 -9.48
N MET A 63 9.97 -20.37 -9.53
CA MET A 63 9.48 -21.12 -8.36
C MET A 63 10.23 -22.43 -8.10
N ASP A 64 11.24 -22.76 -8.91
CA ASP A 64 12.02 -23.99 -8.65
C ASP A 64 12.75 -23.89 -7.31
N LYS A 65 12.54 -24.88 -6.43
CA LYS A 65 13.12 -24.98 -5.08
C LYS A 65 12.85 -23.78 -4.16
N VAL A 66 11.69 -23.13 -4.33
CA VAL A 66 11.26 -21.98 -3.52
C VAL A 66 10.08 -22.39 -2.64
N PRO A 67 10.20 -22.39 -1.29
CA PRO A 67 9.08 -22.67 -0.40
C PRO A 67 8.19 -21.45 -0.13
N TYR A 68 8.68 -20.24 -0.31
CA TYR A 68 7.95 -19.01 0.00
C TYR A 68 7.87 -18.08 -1.20
N VAL A 69 6.68 -17.59 -1.54
CA VAL A 69 6.46 -16.62 -2.60
C VAL A 69 5.80 -15.36 -2.01
N ILE A 70 6.40 -14.19 -2.25
CA ILE A 70 5.82 -12.91 -1.86
C ILE A 70 5.61 -12.06 -3.13
N HIS A 71 4.35 -11.86 -3.48
CA HIS A 71 3.97 -11.14 -4.68
C HIS A 71 3.62 -9.69 -4.36
N THR A 72 4.58 -8.78 -4.63
CA THR A 72 4.39 -7.33 -4.47
C THR A 72 4.30 -6.58 -5.80
N ALA A 73 4.59 -7.26 -6.93
CA ALA A 73 4.58 -6.67 -8.26
C ALA A 73 3.16 -6.30 -8.70
N ASN A 74 2.83 -5.03 -8.63
CA ASN A 74 1.59 -4.48 -9.17
C ASN A 74 1.79 -2.99 -9.47
N LEU A 75 1.17 -2.53 -10.53
CA LEU A 75 1.09 -1.11 -10.85
C LEU A 75 -0.04 -0.47 -10.04
N VAL A 76 0.15 0.75 -9.58
CA VAL A 76 -0.88 1.54 -8.88
C VAL A 76 -1.72 2.41 -9.83
N GLY A 77 -1.28 2.53 -11.08
CA GLY A 77 -1.94 3.23 -12.17
C GLY A 77 -1.24 2.92 -13.49
N PRO A 78 -1.83 3.30 -14.64
CA PRO A 78 -1.21 3.12 -15.93
C PRO A 78 0.12 3.86 -16.02
N LEU A 79 1.12 3.22 -16.64
CA LEU A 79 2.38 3.88 -17.01
C LEU A 79 2.15 4.83 -18.21
N PRO A 80 3.05 5.80 -18.46
CA PRO A 80 2.96 6.65 -19.64
C PRO A 80 2.81 5.83 -20.92
N GLY A 81 1.76 6.09 -21.70
CA GLY A 81 1.44 5.37 -22.94
C GLY A 81 0.69 4.03 -22.75
N MET A 82 0.48 3.58 -21.51
CA MET A 82 -0.28 2.37 -21.19
C MET A 82 -1.78 2.68 -21.09
N SER A 83 -2.61 1.91 -21.75
CA SER A 83 -4.07 1.98 -21.59
C SER A 83 -4.52 1.40 -20.25
N GLU A 84 -5.71 1.77 -19.79
CA GLU A 84 -6.32 1.18 -18.59
C GLU A 84 -6.49 -0.34 -18.71
N MET A 85 -6.81 -0.85 -19.90
CA MET A 85 -6.94 -2.28 -20.16
C MET A 85 -5.60 -3.02 -20.00
N GLU A 86 -4.51 -2.47 -20.53
CA GLU A 86 -3.17 -3.05 -20.39
C GLU A 86 -2.71 -3.03 -18.94
N PHE A 87 -2.97 -1.94 -18.23
CA PHE A 87 -2.72 -1.82 -16.79
C PHE A 87 -3.48 -2.89 -16.00
N PHE A 88 -4.79 -3.00 -16.23
CA PHE A 88 -5.63 -3.99 -15.55
C PHE A 88 -5.16 -5.42 -15.85
N ASN A 89 -4.92 -5.74 -17.12
CA ASN A 89 -4.42 -7.05 -17.53
C ASN A 89 -3.06 -7.37 -16.89
N ASN A 90 -2.14 -6.39 -16.83
CA ASN A 90 -0.85 -6.60 -16.20
C ASN A 90 -1.01 -7.05 -14.74
N ASN A 91 -1.83 -6.37 -13.95
CA ASN A 91 -2.02 -6.68 -12.53
C ASN A 91 -2.72 -8.04 -12.32
N VAL A 92 -3.75 -8.32 -13.10
CA VAL A 92 -4.56 -9.53 -12.96
C VAL A 92 -3.82 -10.76 -13.48
N MET A 93 -3.24 -10.68 -14.68
CA MET A 93 -2.60 -11.83 -15.31
C MET A 93 -1.27 -12.20 -14.65
N SER A 94 -0.50 -11.23 -14.14
CA SER A 94 0.70 -11.52 -13.36
C SER A 94 0.36 -12.31 -12.08
N THR A 95 -0.69 -11.89 -11.37
CA THR A 95 -1.19 -12.60 -10.18
C THR A 95 -1.70 -14.00 -10.54
N PHE A 96 -2.49 -14.11 -11.62
CA PHE A 96 -3.02 -15.39 -12.10
C PHE A 96 -1.89 -16.38 -12.45
N ASN A 97 -0.88 -15.95 -13.21
CA ASN A 97 0.24 -16.81 -13.62
C ASN A 97 1.02 -17.34 -12.42
N LEU A 98 1.32 -16.45 -11.45
CA LEU A 98 2.02 -16.86 -10.23
C LEU A 98 1.20 -17.84 -9.39
N VAL A 99 -0.06 -17.54 -9.12
CA VAL A 99 -0.91 -18.41 -8.29
C VAL A 99 -1.17 -19.75 -8.97
N ARG A 100 -1.45 -19.76 -10.28
CA ARG A 100 -1.61 -20.99 -11.05
C ARG A 100 -0.36 -21.85 -11.03
N THR A 101 0.81 -21.25 -11.12
CA THR A 101 2.09 -21.98 -11.02
C THR A 101 2.27 -22.53 -9.62
N ALA A 102 2.09 -21.71 -8.58
CA ALA A 102 2.21 -22.14 -7.18
C ALA A 102 1.23 -23.26 -6.83
N SER A 103 0.00 -23.22 -7.38
CA SER A 103 -1.03 -24.22 -7.11
C SER A 103 -0.71 -25.63 -7.61
N LYS A 104 0.22 -25.77 -8.56
CA LYS A 104 0.75 -27.06 -9.02
C LYS A 104 1.88 -27.59 -8.14
N LEU A 105 2.36 -26.81 -7.16
CA LEU A 105 3.53 -27.06 -6.32
C LEU A 105 3.16 -27.00 -4.83
N THR A 106 1.95 -27.39 -4.45
CA THR A 106 1.43 -27.28 -3.07
C THR A 106 2.18 -28.15 -2.07
N ASP A 107 2.87 -29.19 -2.54
CA ASP A 107 3.81 -30.02 -1.76
C ASP A 107 5.11 -29.28 -1.40
N ARG A 108 5.46 -28.22 -2.12
CA ARG A 108 6.71 -27.46 -1.99
C ARG A 108 6.47 -26.03 -1.51
N ILE A 109 5.44 -25.35 -2.01
CA ILE A 109 5.11 -23.98 -1.61
C ILE A 109 4.45 -24.00 -0.23
N GLN A 110 5.19 -23.56 0.78
CA GLN A 110 4.73 -23.51 2.16
C GLN A 110 3.87 -22.26 2.42
N ARG A 111 4.10 -21.14 1.71
CA ARG A 111 3.33 -19.93 1.78
C ARG A 111 3.40 -19.12 0.50
N PHE A 112 2.24 -18.60 0.08
CA PHE A 112 2.11 -17.58 -0.96
C PHE A 112 1.49 -16.32 -0.34
N VAL A 113 2.22 -15.22 -0.28
CA VAL A 113 1.77 -13.93 0.25
C VAL A 113 1.50 -12.99 -0.90
N TYR A 114 0.32 -12.38 -0.91
CA TYR A 114 -0.10 -11.38 -1.89
C TYR A 114 -0.28 -10.02 -1.23
N ILE A 115 0.36 -9.00 -1.77
CA ILE A 115 0.09 -7.62 -1.40
C ILE A 115 -1.13 -7.14 -2.18
N SER A 116 -2.28 -7.14 -1.50
CA SER A 116 -3.52 -6.52 -1.93
C SER A 116 -3.49 -5.01 -1.64
N SER A 117 -4.58 -4.43 -1.24
CA SER A 117 -4.69 -3.01 -0.87
C SER A 117 -5.93 -2.78 -0.03
N SER A 118 -5.91 -1.79 0.85
CA SER A 118 -7.12 -1.30 1.52
C SER A 118 -8.11 -0.64 0.56
N SER A 119 -7.71 -0.34 -0.68
CA SER A 119 -8.63 0.15 -1.73
C SER A 119 -9.72 -0.86 -2.14
N VAL A 120 -9.63 -2.14 -1.71
CA VAL A 120 -10.71 -3.12 -1.88
C VAL A 120 -11.94 -2.81 -1.03
N TYR A 121 -11.78 -2.01 0.02
CA TYR A 121 -12.86 -1.45 0.81
C TYR A 121 -13.44 -0.19 0.16
N PRO A 122 -14.67 0.23 0.50
CA PRO A 122 -15.13 1.56 0.15
C PRO A 122 -14.18 2.60 0.72
N ASN A 123 -13.87 3.60 -0.08
CA ASN A 123 -12.97 4.67 0.28
C ASN A 123 -13.69 6.01 0.10
N ASP A 124 -14.00 6.63 1.20
CA ASP A 124 -14.78 7.87 1.29
C ASP A 124 -14.27 9.03 0.42
N SER A 125 -12.98 9.00 0.06
CA SER A 125 -12.40 10.04 -0.82
C SER A 125 -12.74 9.86 -2.30
N HIS A 126 -13.35 8.71 -2.70
CA HIS A 126 -13.69 8.45 -4.09
C HIS A 126 -15.19 8.47 -4.32
N GLU A 127 -15.91 7.41 -4.03
CA GLU A 127 -17.30 7.32 -4.41
C GLU A 127 -18.24 6.81 -3.32
N ILE A 128 -17.82 5.89 -2.46
CA ILE A 128 -18.68 5.29 -1.44
C ILE A 128 -18.05 5.40 -0.07
N ALA A 129 -18.81 5.92 0.89
CA ALA A 129 -18.41 5.97 2.29
C ALA A 129 -18.21 4.57 2.89
N THR A 130 -17.30 4.48 3.84
CA THR A 130 -17.15 3.29 4.70
C THR A 130 -18.45 3.02 5.46
N VAL A 131 -18.81 1.75 5.61
CA VAL A 131 -20.02 1.37 6.36
C VAL A 131 -19.84 1.61 7.86
N TYR A 132 -18.60 1.40 8.34
CA TYR A 132 -18.17 1.68 9.70
C TYR A 132 -16.67 1.96 9.76
N ASN A 133 -16.23 2.61 10.84
CA ASN A 133 -14.81 2.84 11.17
C ASN A 133 -14.56 2.45 12.64
N PRO A 134 -13.36 1.94 12.95
CA PRO A 134 -12.28 1.58 12.04
C PRO A 134 -12.65 0.41 11.13
N VAL A 135 -12.10 0.42 9.90
CA VAL A 135 -12.34 -0.63 8.89
C VAL A 135 -11.55 -1.88 9.26
N ASP A 136 -12.23 -2.99 9.52
CA ASP A 136 -11.62 -4.31 9.74
C ASP A 136 -11.75 -5.22 8.50
N GLU A 137 -11.22 -6.44 8.59
CA GLU A 137 -11.23 -7.40 7.48
C GLU A 137 -12.62 -7.98 7.17
N MET A 138 -13.61 -7.78 8.04
CA MET A 138 -15.01 -8.16 7.84
C MET A 138 -15.82 -7.08 7.12
N HIS A 139 -15.25 -5.88 6.95
CA HIS A 139 -15.90 -4.80 6.22
C HIS A 139 -16.23 -5.22 4.79
N PRO A 140 -17.43 -4.87 4.24
CA PRO A 140 -17.79 -5.18 2.86
C PRO A 140 -16.76 -4.69 1.85
N LEU A 141 -16.40 -5.55 0.91
CA LEU A 141 -15.48 -5.21 -0.19
C LEU A 141 -16.28 -4.55 -1.30
N ARG A 142 -15.96 -3.29 -1.60
CA ARG A 142 -16.62 -2.46 -2.64
C ARG A 142 -15.58 -1.63 -3.37
N PRO A 143 -14.71 -2.28 -4.16
CA PRO A 143 -13.64 -1.58 -4.87
C PRO A 143 -14.20 -0.69 -5.97
N GLU A 144 -13.59 0.47 -6.18
CA GLU A 144 -13.90 1.39 -7.26
C GLU A 144 -12.64 1.78 -8.02
N GLY A 145 -12.77 1.90 -9.35
CA GLY A 145 -11.65 2.15 -10.25
C GLY A 145 -10.81 0.90 -10.56
N ALA A 146 -10.11 0.93 -11.69
CA ALA A 146 -9.40 -0.22 -12.24
C ALA A 146 -8.37 -0.82 -11.28
N TYR A 147 -7.67 0.01 -10.50
CA TYR A 147 -6.69 -0.47 -9.52
C TYR A 147 -7.34 -1.31 -8.42
N ALA A 148 -8.34 -0.76 -7.74
CA ALA A 148 -8.98 -1.45 -6.62
C ALA A 148 -9.71 -2.73 -7.09
N ILE A 149 -10.35 -2.68 -8.26
CA ILE A 149 -10.99 -3.84 -8.90
C ILE A 149 -9.92 -4.90 -9.22
N SER A 150 -8.76 -4.52 -9.79
CA SER A 150 -7.67 -5.46 -10.08
C SER A 150 -7.14 -6.15 -8.82
N LYS A 151 -7.07 -5.42 -7.70
CA LYS A 151 -6.64 -5.96 -6.40
C LYS A 151 -7.63 -6.98 -5.85
N LEU A 152 -8.93 -6.67 -5.86
CA LEU A 152 -9.96 -7.61 -5.43
C LEU A 152 -10.04 -8.83 -6.36
N THR A 153 -9.92 -8.64 -7.67
CA THR A 153 -9.85 -9.75 -8.63
C THR A 153 -8.68 -10.68 -8.31
N GLY A 154 -7.51 -10.13 -7.97
CA GLY A 154 -6.35 -10.90 -7.50
C GLY A 154 -6.66 -11.72 -6.24
N GLU A 155 -7.32 -11.13 -5.24
CA GLU A 155 -7.74 -11.87 -4.03
C GLU A 155 -8.71 -13.02 -4.38
N GLU A 156 -9.68 -12.82 -5.27
CA GLU A 156 -10.64 -13.87 -5.64
C GLU A 156 -9.98 -15.00 -6.44
N ILE A 157 -9.03 -14.69 -7.32
CA ILE A 157 -8.21 -15.71 -8.00
C ILE A 157 -7.47 -16.55 -6.95
N ILE A 158 -6.80 -15.90 -6.00
CA ILE A 158 -6.06 -16.57 -4.92
C ILE A 158 -6.98 -17.45 -4.09
N ARG A 159 -8.13 -16.93 -3.63
CA ARG A 159 -9.11 -17.70 -2.86
C ARG A 159 -9.64 -18.91 -3.63
N GLY A 160 -9.87 -18.74 -4.94
CA GLY A 160 -10.30 -19.83 -5.82
C GLY A 160 -9.29 -20.99 -5.83
N TYR A 161 -8.03 -20.68 -6.10
CA TYR A 161 -6.96 -21.68 -6.11
C TYR A 161 -6.68 -22.28 -4.72
N THR A 162 -6.76 -21.47 -3.66
CA THR A 162 -6.66 -21.96 -2.28
C THR A 162 -7.70 -23.04 -1.99
N ARG A 163 -8.97 -22.77 -2.30
CA ARG A 163 -10.06 -23.74 -2.10
C ARG A 163 -9.90 -25.00 -2.96
N GLN A 164 -9.43 -24.83 -4.21
CA GLN A 164 -9.29 -25.92 -5.15
C GLN A 164 -8.11 -26.85 -4.83
N THR A 165 -6.98 -26.32 -4.37
CA THR A 165 -5.72 -27.05 -4.31
C THR A 165 -5.10 -27.16 -2.92
N GLY A 166 -5.62 -26.44 -1.93
CA GLY A 166 -5.05 -26.35 -0.59
C GLY A 166 -3.79 -25.47 -0.53
N LEU A 167 -3.49 -24.68 -1.57
CA LEU A 167 -2.35 -23.74 -1.53
C LEU A 167 -2.48 -22.79 -0.33
N ARG A 168 -1.46 -22.70 0.48
CA ARG A 168 -1.44 -21.89 1.72
C ARG A 168 -1.15 -20.43 1.39
N THR A 169 -2.19 -19.65 1.20
CA THR A 169 -2.10 -18.24 0.78
C THR A 169 -2.43 -17.26 1.90
N THR A 170 -1.90 -16.06 1.82
CA THR A 170 -2.19 -14.95 2.73
C THR A 170 -2.28 -13.66 1.93
N MET A 171 -3.28 -12.82 2.24
CA MET A 171 -3.45 -11.52 1.61
C MET A 171 -3.15 -10.42 2.63
N LEU A 172 -2.33 -9.45 2.26
CA LEU A 172 -2.08 -8.26 3.07
C LEU A 172 -2.74 -7.06 2.40
N ARG A 173 -3.52 -6.29 3.15
CA ARG A 173 -4.24 -5.10 2.69
C ARG A 173 -3.62 -3.85 3.31
N PRO A 174 -2.51 -3.34 2.78
CA PRO A 174 -1.91 -2.12 3.30
C PRO A 174 -2.78 -0.90 3.02
N SER A 175 -2.76 0.05 3.96
CA SER A 175 -3.26 1.41 3.74
C SER A 175 -2.35 2.17 2.77
N GLY A 176 -2.55 3.48 2.59
CA GLY A 176 -1.70 4.27 1.70
C GLY A 176 -0.22 4.20 2.08
N ILE A 177 0.57 3.48 1.28
CA ILE A 177 1.99 3.23 1.54
C ILE A 177 2.80 4.50 1.33
N CYS A 178 3.63 4.84 2.31
CA CYS A 178 4.61 5.91 2.24
C CYS A 178 6.03 5.36 2.29
N SER A 179 6.95 6.02 1.57
CA SER A 179 8.39 5.73 1.63
C SER A 179 9.19 6.98 1.23
N GLY A 180 10.43 7.08 1.68
CA GLY A 180 11.28 8.22 1.42
C GLY A 180 10.57 9.53 1.82
N THR A 181 10.57 10.52 0.95
CA THR A 181 9.97 11.85 1.21
C THR A 181 8.45 11.92 1.02
N ALA A 182 7.79 10.84 0.59
CA ALA A 182 6.37 10.85 0.24
C ALA A 182 5.44 11.25 1.41
N ILE A 183 5.85 11.01 2.65
CA ILE A 183 5.09 11.39 3.85
C ILE A 183 4.95 12.92 3.98
N LEU A 184 5.96 13.68 3.54
CA LEU A 184 5.97 15.13 3.63
C LEU A 184 4.88 15.80 2.77
N GLY A 185 4.40 15.11 1.73
CA GLY A 185 3.26 15.57 0.94
C GLY A 185 1.89 15.27 1.55
N ARG A 186 1.82 14.42 2.58
CA ARG A 186 0.56 14.11 3.27
C ARG A 186 0.16 15.26 4.19
N TRP A 187 -1.12 15.36 4.48
CA TRP A 187 -1.70 16.44 5.30
C TRP A 187 -1.38 17.86 4.83
N SER A 188 -0.92 18.01 3.59
CA SER A 188 -0.70 19.31 2.95
C SER A 188 -1.97 19.80 2.25
N VAL A 189 -1.99 21.08 1.90
CA VAL A 189 -3.03 21.69 1.05
C VAL A 189 -3.19 20.89 -0.24
N GLY A 190 -2.08 20.47 -0.88
CA GLY A 190 -2.11 19.69 -2.11
C GLY A 190 -2.79 18.32 -1.94
N PHE A 191 -2.57 17.65 -0.82
CA PHE A 191 -3.21 16.37 -0.51
C PHE A 191 -4.71 16.53 -0.25
N VAL A 192 -5.10 17.51 0.58
CA VAL A 192 -6.52 17.83 0.86
C VAL A 192 -7.24 18.24 -0.41
N SER A 193 -6.63 19.11 -1.23
CA SER A 193 -7.18 19.54 -2.52
C SER A 193 -7.43 18.35 -3.45
N ALA A 194 -6.50 17.37 -3.50
CA ALA A 194 -6.68 16.18 -4.33
C ALA A 194 -7.88 15.33 -3.87
N ILE A 195 -8.06 15.16 -2.56
CA ILE A 195 -9.21 14.44 -2.00
C ILE A 195 -10.52 15.17 -2.34
N LEU A 196 -10.58 16.49 -2.14
CA LEU A 196 -11.76 17.29 -2.45
C LEU A 196 -12.10 17.25 -3.95
N LYS A 197 -11.09 17.32 -4.84
CA LYS A 197 -11.28 17.18 -6.29
C LYS A 197 -11.84 15.82 -6.68
N ALA A 198 -11.33 14.75 -6.09
CA ALA A 198 -11.82 13.40 -6.36
C ALA A 198 -13.28 13.25 -5.96
N GLY A 199 -13.66 13.74 -4.77
CA GLY A 199 -15.03 13.65 -4.27
C GLY A 199 -16.03 14.55 -5.03
N GLN A 200 -15.57 15.68 -5.57
CA GLN A 200 -16.42 16.62 -6.32
C GLN A 200 -17.10 15.97 -7.54
N ASN A 201 -16.45 15.01 -8.17
CA ASN A 201 -16.93 14.38 -9.40
C ASN A 201 -17.82 13.15 -9.14
N SER A 202 -18.02 12.77 -7.87
CA SER A 202 -18.81 11.60 -7.51
C SER A 202 -19.99 11.95 -6.62
N PRO A 203 -21.25 11.87 -7.14
CA PRO A 203 -22.45 12.12 -6.35
C PRO A 203 -22.66 11.15 -5.16
N ARG A 204 -21.92 10.05 -5.12
CA ARG A 204 -21.97 9.06 -4.04
C ARG A 204 -20.91 9.28 -2.96
N SER A 205 -19.95 10.15 -3.22
CA SER A 205 -18.94 10.50 -2.22
C SER A 205 -19.54 11.34 -1.08
N SER A 206 -19.10 11.07 0.16
CA SER A 206 -19.49 11.87 1.33
C SER A 206 -18.96 13.30 1.26
N ILE A 207 -17.95 13.55 0.44
CA ILE A 207 -17.37 14.87 0.20
C ILE A 207 -17.90 15.56 -1.08
N TYR A 208 -18.93 14.95 -1.72
CA TYR A 208 -19.60 15.56 -2.87
C TYR A 208 -20.46 16.77 -2.47
N MET A 209 -20.32 17.86 -3.21
CA MET A 209 -21.09 19.09 -3.02
C MET A 209 -21.95 19.37 -4.25
N LYS A 210 -23.26 19.19 -4.10
CA LYS A 210 -24.24 19.30 -5.20
C LYS A 210 -24.28 20.69 -5.86
N ASP A 211 -23.97 21.75 -5.12
CA ASP A 211 -24.12 23.12 -5.57
C ASP A 211 -22.83 23.67 -6.24
N GLY A 212 -21.94 22.82 -6.67
CA GLY A 212 -20.75 23.21 -7.44
C GLY A 212 -19.72 24.02 -6.66
N GLN A 213 -19.80 24.03 -5.33
CA GLN A 213 -18.79 24.65 -4.50
C GLN A 213 -17.45 23.92 -4.67
N GLU A 214 -16.52 24.54 -5.36
CA GLU A 214 -15.18 24.00 -5.56
C GLU A 214 -14.33 24.21 -4.29
N LEU A 215 -14.63 23.45 -3.23
CA LEU A 215 -13.94 23.54 -1.93
C LEU A 215 -12.41 23.46 -2.06
N TRP A 216 -11.91 22.72 -3.04
CA TRP A 216 -10.49 22.62 -3.32
C TRP A 216 -9.93 23.94 -3.87
N HIS A 217 -10.69 24.67 -4.67
CA HIS A 217 -10.26 25.94 -5.25
C HIS A 217 -10.15 27.01 -4.15
N ASP A 218 -11.16 27.13 -3.29
CA ASP A 218 -11.14 28.07 -2.18
C ASP A 218 -9.98 27.78 -1.22
N LEU A 219 -9.68 26.49 -0.98
CA LEU A 219 -8.53 26.06 -0.20
C LEU A 219 -7.21 26.51 -0.84
N GLU A 220 -7.01 26.23 -2.14
CA GLU A 220 -5.79 26.59 -2.86
C GLU A 220 -5.60 28.12 -2.96
N MET A 221 -6.68 28.90 -3.08
CA MET A 221 -6.63 30.36 -3.13
C MET A 221 -6.21 31.01 -1.81
N LYS A 222 -6.48 30.36 -0.67
CA LYS A 222 -6.11 30.86 0.67
C LYS A 222 -4.77 30.36 1.17
N ALA A 223 -4.24 29.32 0.53
CA ALA A 223 -2.98 28.72 0.93
C ALA A 223 -1.78 29.54 0.46
N LEU A 224 -0.68 29.47 1.21
CA LEU A 224 0.62 30.02 0.83
C LEU A 224 1.29 29.17 -0.26
N SER A 225 1.14 27.85 -0.18
CA SER A 225 1.63 26.91 -1.18
C SER A 225 0.87 25.57 -1.07
N ARG A 226 1.08 24.68 -2.03
CA ARG A 226 0.50 23.33 -1.99
C ARG A 226 1.13 22.44 -0.92
N GLU A 227 2.33 22.73 -0.48
CA GLU A 227 3.08 22.02 0.56
C GLU A 227 2.69 22.48 1.98
N GLN A 228 1.93 23.58 2.12
CA GLN A 228 1.51 24.12 3.40
C GLN A 228 0.73 23.06 4.21
N PRO A 229 1.11 22.81 5.47
CA PRO A 229 0.36 21.89 6.35
C PRO A 229 -1.08 22.37 6.54
N CYS A 230 -2.05 21.46 6.38
CA CYS A 230 -3.47 21.77 6.42
C CYS A 230 -4.18 20.97 7.53
N ALA A 231 -4.64 21.68 8.55
CA ALA A 231 -5.47 21.14 9.62
C ALA A 231 -6.93 21.18 9.19
N VAL A 232 -7.49 20.04 8.81
CA VAL A 232 -8.88 19.95 8.32
C VAL A 232 -9.81 19.47 9.42
N VAL A 233 -10.90 20.19 9.60
CA VAL A 233 -12.01 19.80 10.50
C VAL A 233 -13.34 19.86 9.74
N ASP A 234 -14.31 19.07 10.20
CA ASP A 234 -15.68 19.18 9.71
C ASP A 234 -16.45 20.35 10.37
N ARG A 235 -17.70 20.56 9.95
CA ARG A 235 -18.58 21.60 10.53
C ARG A 235 -18.84 21.47 12.04
N TYR A 236 -18.59 20.29 12.64
CA TYR A 236 -18.68 20.04 14.07
C TYR A 236 -17.35 20.16 14.78
N LYS A 237 -16.31 20.64 14.08
CA LYS A 237 -14.91 20.75 14.56
C LYS A 237 -14.25 19.41 14.82
N ALA A 238 -14.81 18.30 14.34
CA ALA A 238 -14.15 17.01 14.38
C ALA A 238 -13.07 16.92 13.27
N PRO A 239 -11.84 16.52 13.59
CA PRO A 239 -10.76 16.46 12.60
C PRO A 239 -10.99 15.33 11.57
N TRP A 240 -10.53 15.56 10.35
CA TRP A 240 -10.27 14.47 9.43
C TRP A 240 -9.19 13.55 9.99
N VAL A 241 -9.27 12.27 9.66
CA VAL A 241 -8.32 11.24 10.17
C VAL A 241 -7.79 10.43 9.01
N TYR A 242 -6.48 10.18 9.02
CA TYR A 242 -5.81 9.33 8.04
C TYR A 242 -4.80 8.40 8.72
N GLN A 243 -4.74 7.16 8.27
CA GLN A 243 -3.76 6.19 8.75
C GLN A 243 -2.96 5.63 7.57
N PRO A 244 -1.79 6.21 7.25
CA PRO A 244 -0.87 5.66 6.25
C PRO A 244 -0.17 4.40 6.81
N VAL A 245 0.73 3.83 6.01
CA VAL A 245 1.67 2.82 6.47
C VAL A 245 3.04 3.07 5.84
N ASP A 246 4.11 2.86 6.61
CA ASP A 246 5.47 2.89 6.07
C ASP A 246 5.75 1.61 5.26
N ALA A 247 6.47 1.75 4.15
CA ALA A 247 6.85 0.61 3.32
C ALA A 247 7.70 -0.43 4.07
N ARG A 248 8.42 -0.02 5.12
CA ARG A 248 9.19 -0.91 6.01
C ARG A 248 8.30 -1.77 6.88
N ASP A 249 7.18 -1.22 7.37
CA ASP A 249 6.17 -1.97 8.12
C ASP A 249 5.41 -2.93 7.22
N VAL A 250 5.14 -2.56 5.95
CA VAL A 250 4.54 -3.50 4.99
C VAL A 250 5.51 -4.67 4.69
N ALA A 251 6.80 -4.39 4.54
CA ALA A 251 7.82 -5.42 4.39
C ALA A 251 7.87 -6.33 5.61
N HIS A 252 7.80 -5.77 6.83
CA HIS A 252 7.72 -6.53 8.08
C HIS A 252 6.48 -7.43 8.11
N ALA A 253 5.31 -6.93 7.71
CA ALA A 253 4.09 -7.75 7.63
C ALA A 253 4.23 -8.94 6.67
N CYS A 254 4.99 -8.78 5.56
CA CYS A 254 5.30 -9.89 4.66
C CYS A 254 6.13 -10.98 5.33
N VAL A 255 7.16 -10.60 6.11
CA VAL A 255 7.97 -11.55 6.88
C VAL A 255 7.10 -12.25 7.93
N CYS A 256 6.32 -11.51 8.69
CA CYS A 256 5.37 -12.08 9.66
C CYS A 256 4.39 -13.09 9.00
N ALA A 257 3.91 -12.79 7.79
CA ALA A 257 2.97 -13.66 7.07
C ALA A 257 3.60 -14.98 6.61
N ILE A 258 4.88 -15.01 6.22
CA ILE A 258 5.55 -16.28 5.86
C ILE A 258 5.90 -17.11 7.09
N GLU A 259 6.15 -16.50 8.23
CA GLU A 259 6.54 -17.16 9.48
C GLU A 259 5.36 -17.66 10.32
N SER A 260 4.19 -17.02 10.20
CA SER A 260 3.03 -17.36 11.02
C SER A 260 2.28 -18.59 10.55
N ASN A 261 1.97 -19.50 11.47
CA ASN A 261 1.11 -20.65 11.21
C ASN A 261 -0.38 -20.29 11.12
N SER A 262 -0.78 -19.14 11.60
CA SER A 262 -2.17 -18.61 11.56
C SER A 262 -2.48 -17.80 10.31
N ALA A 263 -1.48 -17.55 9.45
CA ALA A 263 -1.64 -16.74 8.25
C ALA A 263 -2.39 -17.41 7.08
N PRO A 264 -2.35 -18.76 6.88
CA PRO A 264 -2.95 -19.38 5.71
C PRO A 264 -4.46 -19.19 5.62
N GLY A 265 -4.93 -18.79 4.43
CA GLY A 265 -6.35 -18.58 4.13
C GLY A 265 -6.88 -17.20 4.52
N GLU A 266 -6.08 -16.41 5.23
CA GLU A 266 -6.51 -15.16 5.85
C GLU A 266 -6.09 -13.91 5.06
N ALA A 267 -6.87 -12.84 5.25
CA ALA A 267 -6.50 -11.48 4.88
C ALA A 267 -6.22 -10.66 6.15
N PHE A 268 -5.27 -9.73 6.06
CA PHE A 268 -4.86 -8.86 7.17
C PHE A 268 -4.72 -7.42 6.71
N ASN A 269 -5.32 -6.50 7.46
CA ASN A 269 -5.06 -5.08 7.31
C ASN A 269 -3.66 -4.73 7.83
N VAL A 270 -2.95 -3.88 7.09
CA VAL A 270 -1.60 -3.44 7.42
C VAL A 270 -1.57 -1.91 7.40
N SER A 271 -1.38 -1.30 8.57
CA SER A 271 -1.40 0.15 8.76
C SER A 271 -0.37 0.59 9.78
N ALA A 272 -0.11 1.89 9.88
CA ALA A 272 0.71 2.47 10.95
C ALA A 272 0.16 2.09 12.34
N PRO A 273 0.94 2.29 13.42
CA PRO A 273 0.50 1.96 14.78
C PRO A 273 -0.85 2.57 15.15
N ASP A 274 -1.06 3.84 14.80
CA ASP A 274 -2.24 4.61 15.15
C ASP A 274 -2.73 5.48 13.97
N PRO A 275 -4.05 5.74 13.88
CA PRO A 275 -4.60 6.75 12.98
C PRO A 275 -4.27 8.15 13.47
N ILE A 276 -4.10 9.09 12.55
CA ILE A 276 -3.64 10.43 12.88
C ILE A 276 -4.66 11.49 12.43
N PRO A 277 -5.15 12.33 13.38
CA PRO A 277 -5.93 13.51 13.07
C PRO A 277 -5.15 14.52 12.24
N PHE A 278 -5.79 15.12 11.22
CA PHE A 278 -5.17 16.16 10.38
C PHE A 278 -4.68 17.36 11.19
N THR A 279 -5.37 17.72 12.28
CA THR A 279 -4.95 18.80 13.18
C THR A 279 -3.61 18.50 13.86
N GLN A 280 -3.41 17.26 14.32
CA GLN A 280 -2.16 16.83 14.94
C GLN A 280 -1.03 16.71 13.90
N ALA A 281 -1.32 16.10 12.76
CA ALA A 281 -0.34 15.91 11.71
C ALA A 281 0.16 17.23 11.13
N ALA A 282 -0.77 18.18 10.87
CA ALA A 282 -0.42 19.50 10.38
C ALA A 282 0.46 20.28 11.37
N GLN A 283 0.23 20.12 12.68
CA GLN A 283 1.07 20.75 13.70
C GLN A 283 2.49 20.17 13.67
N ILE A 284 2.63 18.85 13.62
CA ILE A 284 3.94 18.18 13.52
C ILE A 284 4.67 18.62 12.24
N MET A 285 3.97 18.67 11.12
CA MET A 285 4.55 19.12 9.85
C MET A 285 5.01 20.58 9.90
N SER A 286 4.23 21.46 10.56
CA SER A 286 4.60 22.87 10.76
C SER A 286 5.84 23.03 11.62
N GLU A 287 5.95 22.27 12.72
CA GLU A 287 7.14 22.29 13.60
C GLU A 287 8.40 21.91 12.83
N VAL A 288 8.30 20.95 11.92
CA VAL A 288 9.42 20.41 11.18
C VAL A 288 9.80 21.28 9.96
N THR A 289 8.80 21.79 9.23
CA THR A 289 9.04 22.54 7.98
C THR A 289 9.18 24.04 8.18
N GLY A 290 8.73 24.57 9.35
CA GLY A 290 8.63 26.00 9.61
C GLY A 290 7.50 26.69 8.85
N ILE A 291 6.70 25.94 8.06
CA ILE A 291 5.56 26.49 7.32
C ILE A 291 4.35 26.55 8.25
N PRO A 292 3.65 27.72 8.39
CA PRO A 292 2.51 27.83 9.30
C PRO A 292 1.34 26.96 8.87
N VAL A 293 0.59 26.42 9.84
CA VAL A 293 -0.60 25.60 9.60
C VAL A 293 -1.72 26.45 9.00
N LEU A 294 -2.33 25.96 7.92
CA LEU A 294 -3.61 26.45 7.44
C LEU A 294 -4.75 25.66 8.13
N ASN A 295 -5.59 26.36 8.91
CA ASN A 295 -6.80 25.75 9.47
C ASN A 295 -7.92 25.82 8.45
N TRP A 296 -8.51 24.69 8.10
CA TRP A 296 -9.54 24.60 7.08
C TRP A 296 -10.76 23.86 7.58
N GLU A 297 -11.94 24.41 7.35
CA GLU A 297 -13.22 23.79 7.69
C GLU A 297 -13.92 23.34 6.41
N VAL A 298 -14.43 22.11 6.42
CA VAL A 298 -15.22 21.52 5.34
C VAL A 298 -16.56 21.03 5.90
N PRO A 299 -17.63 20.98 5.09
CA PRO A 299 -18.95 20.57 5.57
C PRO A 299 -19.02 19.11 6.03
N VAL A 300 -18.07 18.30 5.60
CA VAL A 300 -18.11 16.82 5.70
C VAL A 300 -16.93 16.28 6.48
N ARG A 301 -17.14 15.16 7.12
CA ARG A 301 -16.10 14.41 7.81
C ARG A 301 -15.49 13.35 6.89
N TRP A 302 -14.19 13.20 6.92
CA TRP A 302 -13.48 12.12 6.27
C TRP A 302 -12.60 11.37 7.26
N ILE A 303 -12.75 10.05 7.29
CA ILE A 303 -11.98 9.16 8.16
C ILE A 303 -11.50 7.98 7.32
N TYR A 304 -10.20 7.77 7.33
CA TYR A 304 -9.57 6.59 6.78
C TYR A 304 -8.72 5.93 7.85
N ASP A 305 -9.34 5.02 8.58
CA ASP A 305 -8.82 4.33 9.77
C ASP A 305 -8.97 2.82 9.58
N LEU A 306 -7.85 2.09 9.53
CA LEU A 306 -7.80 0.64 9.38
C LEU A 306 -7.48 -0.04 10.70
N ASN A 307 -8.37 -0.94 11.13
CA ASN A 307 -8.10 -1.82 12.25
C ASN A 307 -7.06 -2.88 11.87
N ASN A 308 -5.90 -2.86 12.52
CA ASN A 308 -4.81 -3.83 12.32
C ASN A 308 -4.68 -4.84 13.46
N VAL A 309 -5.67 -4.92 14.35
CA VAL A 309 -5.67 -5.81 15.51
C VAL A 309 -5.53 -7.27 15.09
N LYS A 310 -6.22 -7.69 14.03
CA LYS A 310 -6.10 -9.05 13.48
C LYS A 310 -4.66 -9.36 13.06
N ALA A 311 -3.97 -8.44 12.40
CA ALA A 311 -2.57 -8.62 12.01
C ALA A 311 -1.65 -8.68 13.23
N LYS A 312 -1.86 -7.80 14.23
CA LYS A 312 -1.06 -7.80 15.47
C LYS A 312 -1.11 -9.16 16.19
N TYR A 313 -2.28 -9.72 16.35
CA TYR A 313 -2.43 -10.99 17.08
C TYR A 313 -2.32 -12.24 16.18
N GLY A 314 -2.74 -12.16 14.93
CA GLY A 314 -2.77 -13.31 14.01
C GLY A 314 -1.41 -13.63 13.39
N ILE A 315 -0.62 -12.63 13.06
CA ILE A 315 0.70 -12.81 12.44
C ILE A 315 1.83 -12.12 13.19
N ASN A 316 1.59 -11.64 14.41
CA ASN A 316 2.57 -10.89 15.22
C ASN A 316 3.11 -9.63 14.51
N TYR A 317 2.25 -8.94 13.75
CA TYR A 317 2.61 -7.70 13.09
C TYR A 317 2.79 -6.57 14.12
N GLN A 318 3.98 -6.00 14.18
CA GLN A 318 4.35 -4.94 15.11
C GLN A 318 4.81 -3.71 14.31
N PRO A 319 3.88 -2.84 13.84
CA PRO A 319 4.28 -1.63 13.13
C PRO A 319 5.09 -0.71 14.03
N LYS A 320 6.18 -0.15 13.50
CA LYS A 320 7.12 0.68 14.24
C LYS A 320 7.16 2.13 13.79
N TRP A 321 6.68 2.39 12.55
CA TRP A 321 6.81 3.68 11.90
C TRP A 321 5.51 4.48 12.07
N GLY A 322 5.47 5.29 13.14
CA GLY A 322 4.46 6.32 13.33
C GLY A 322 4.79 7.57 12.50
N ILE A 323 3.95 8.61 12.63
CA ILE A 323 4.12 9.84 11.84
C ILE A 323 5.47 10.52 12.06
N ARG A 324 5.95 10.60 13.34
CA ARG A 324 7.22 11.27 13.63
C ARG A 324 8.38 10.52 13.01
N GLU A 325 8.44 9.21 13.21
CA GLU A 325 9.49 8.37 12.65
C GLU A 325 9.53 8.43 11.14
N MET A 326 8.35 8.46 10.48
CA MET A 326 8.26 8.62 9.02
C MET A 326 8.76 10.00 8.57
N ILE A 327 8.39 11.08 9.27
CA ILE A 327 8.82 12.44 8.94
C ILE A 327 10.32 12.59 9.15
N ASP A 328 10.86 12.15 10.30
CA ASP A 328 12.29 12.23 10.62
C ASP A 328 13.13 11.47 9.57
N SER A 329 12.67 10.28 9.17
CA SER A 329 13.27 9.52 8.08
C SER A 329 13.21 10.26 6.74
N ALA A 330 12.09 10.91 6.42
CA ALA A 330 11.94 11.66 5.17
C ALA A 330 12.88 12.88 5.11
N LEU A 331 13.07 13.56 6.23
CA LEU A 331 14.01 14.69 6.33
C LEU A 331 15.45 14.22 6.21
N ALA A 332 15.80 13.07 6.78
CA ALA A 332 17.11 12.46 6.63
C ALA A 332 17.40 12.21 5.12
N VAL A 333 16.41 11.65 4.40
CA VAL A 333 16.51 11.45 2.94
C VAL A 333 16.70 12.78 2.18
N GLN A 334 15.98 13.84 2.56
CA GLN A 334 16.17 15.17 1.94
C GLN A 334 17.58 15.73 2.15
N ARG A 335 18.23 15.42 3.28
CA ARG A 335 19.62 15.79 3.54
C ARG A 335 20.64 14.89 2.85
N GLY A 336 20.19 13.92 2.06
CA GLY A 336 21.06 12.95 1.38
C GLY A 336 21.53 11.81 2.30
N GLU A 337 20.95 11.68 3.49
CA GLU A 337 21.18 10.56 4.36
C GLU A 337 20.37 9.33 3.90
N SER A 338 20.83 8.14 4.30
CA SER A 338 20.08 6.92 4.04
C SER A 338 18.75 6.92 4.82
N ASP A 339 17.70 6.40 4.20
CA ASP A 339 16.43 6.11 4.90
C ASP A 339 16.50 4.83 5.76
N GLY A 340 17.73 4.42 6.13
CA GLY A 340 17.99 3.15 6.82
C GLY A 340 17.96 1.93 5.90
N LEU A 341 18.01 2.16 4.58
CA LEU A 341 17.83 1.14 3.54
C LEU A 341 18.94 1.10 2.49
N THR A 342 19.89 2.02 2.57
CA THR A 342 21.12 2.02 1.76
C THR A 342 22.30 1.57 2.56
#